data_8a1541938d9395f345651f38242f4c63
#
_entry.id   8a1541938d9395f345651f38242f4c63
#
_cell.length_a   1.000
_cell.length_b   1.000
_cell.length_c   1.000
_cell.angle_alpha   90.00
_cell.angle_beta   90.00
_cell.angle_gamma   90.00
#
_symmetry.space_group_name_H-M   'P 1'
#
loop_
_entity.id
_entity.type
_entity.pdbx_description
1 polymer ?
#
loop_
_entity_poly.entity_id
_entity_poly.type
_entity_poly.pdbx_seq_one_letter_code
_entity_poly.pdbx_strand_id
1 'polypeptide(L)'
;DQRLFVTSAKNTNFQTVEEAIEYGKANPGKFNIGCSGTGNSAYATAEEFLEKTGIEGNVVPFDGSSEAKSAVLGGHIDVAVQSLSDVSSSMNEVTILATGGEERFSKTPDVPCMTELGFPMAQYVTRGYAFKAGTDSAIINYWSDKIGEVCENEAFLKEADSLGLPIVYMNHEEAQEDAKTEMATYQEKFGDK
;
A
#
# COMPACT_ATOMS: atom_id res chain seq x y z
N ASP A 1 2.96 6.49 3.61
CA ASP A 1 2.25 6.37 2.32
C ASP A 1 1.09 5.40 2.48
N GLN A 2 -0.01 5.58 1.74
CA GLN A 2 -1.13 4.65 1.74
C GLN A 2 -0.98 3.63 0.61
N ARG A 3 -1.55 2.44 0.80
CA ARG A 3 -1.72 1.47 -0.28
C ARG A 3 -2.80 1.96 -1.25
N LEU A 4 -2.54 1.76 -2.54
CA LEU A 4 -3.44 2.10 -3.64
C LEU A 4 -3.90 0.83 -4.34
N PHE A 5 -5.18 0.78 -4.70
CA PHE A 5 -5.73 -0.22 -5.62
C PHE A 5 -5.83 0.42 -7.00
N VAL A 6 -5.06 -0.08 -7.95
CA VAL A 6 -4.97 0.51 -9.29
C VAL A 6 -5.37 -0.47 -10.36
N THR A 7 -6.01 0.04 -11.42
CA THR A 7 -6.25 -0.70 -12.66
C THR A 7 -5.66 0.06 -13.85
N SER A 8 -5.63 -0.55 -15.03
CA SER A 8 -5.24 0.14 -16.25
C SER A 8 -6.29 1.19 -16.63
N ALA A 9 -5.86 2.40 -17.01
CA ALA A 9 -6.76 3.42 -17.55
C ALA A 9 -7.47 2.96 -18.86
N LYS A 10 -7.01 1.87 -19.46
CA LYS A 10 -7.63 1.22 -20.64
C LYS A 10 -8.52 0.04 -20.28
N ASN A 11 -8.69 -0.28 -18.99
CA ASN A 11 -9.59 -1.35 -18.57
C ASN A 11 -11.02 -1.01 -19.01
N THR A 12 -11.66 -1.92 -19.74
CA THR A 12 -13.02 -1.73 -20.26
C THR A 12 -14.10 -2.37 -19.39
N ASN A 13 -13.70 -3.14 -18.37
CA ASN A 13 -14.64 -3.83 -17.50
C ASN A 13 -15.09 -2.94 -16.34
N PHE A 14 -14.19 -2.09 -15.84
CA PHE A 14 -14.47 -1.18 -14.72
C PHE A 14 -13.42 -0.05 -14.65
N GLN A 15 -13.83 1.10 -14.12
CA GLN A 15 -12.97 2.26 -13.86
C GLN A 15 -13.20 2.86 -12.46
N THR A 16 -14.13 2.32 -11.68
CA THR A 16 -14.36 2.65 -10.28
C THR A 16 -14.20 1.41 -9.40
N VAL A 17 -14.04 1.62 -8.10
CA VAL A 17 -13.89 0.50 -7.16
C VAL A 17 -15.21 -0.27 -7.01
N GLU A 18 -16.35 0.42 -7.05
CA GLU A 18 -17.68 -0.20 -7.01
C GLU A 18 -17.89 -1.13 -8.20
N GLU A 19 -17.58 -0.65 -9.40
CA GLU A 19 -17.65 -1.47 -10.62
C GLU A 19 -16.69 -2.66 -10.56
N ALA A 20 -15.46 -2.47 -10.00
CA ALA A 20 -14.51 -3.54 -9.81
C ALA A 20 -15.03 -4.62 -8.86
N ILE A 21 -15.69 -4.20 -7.76
CA ILE A 21 -16.32 -5.12 -6.80
C ILE A 21 -17.48 -5.88 -7.45
N GLU A 22 -18.34 -5.20 -8.19
CA GLU A 22 -19.45 -5.85 -8.93
C GLU A 22 -18.91 -6.85 -9.96
N TYR A 23 -17.91 -6.45 -10.75
CA TYR A 23 -17.25 -7.32 -11.72
C TYR A 23 -16.64 -8.56 -11.07
N GLY A 24 -15.91 -8.37 -9.96
CA GLY A 24 -15.29 -9.48 -9.22
C GLY A 24 -16.32 -10.47 -8.68
N LYS A 25 -17.42 -9.99 -8.09
CA LYS A 25 -18.53 -10.82 -7.61
C LYS A 25 -19.28 -11.54 -8.72
N ALA A 26 -19.40 -10.93 -9.89
CA ALA A 26 -20.03 -11.55 -11.07
C ALA A 26 -19.14 -12.60 -11.75
N ASN A 27 -17.83 -12.62 -11.45
CA ASN A 27 -16.85 -13.51 -12.07
C ASN A 27 -16.05 -14.31 -11.03
N PRO A 28 -16.68 -15.19 -10.23
CA PRO A 28 -16.00 -15.90 -9.15
C PRO A 28 -14.80 -16.71 -9.67
N GLY A 29 -13.67 -16.60 -8.95
CA GLY A 29 -12.40 -17.27 -9.26
C GLY A 29 -11.62 -16.66 -10.43
N LYS A 30 -12.11 -15.61 -11.09
CA LYS A 30 -11.44 -14.98 -12.24
C LYS A 30 -10.81 -13.63 -11.94
N PHE A 31 -11.23 -12.98 -10.86
CA PHE A 31 -10.65 -11.69 -10.45
C PHE A 31 -9.26 -11.88 -9.89
N ASN A 32 -8.26 -11.22 -10.49
CA ASN A 32 -6.86 -11.33 -10.12
C ASN A 32 -6.36 -9.99 -9.57
N ILE A 33 -5.89 -9.99 -8.33
CA ILE A 33 -5.27 -8.83 -7.71
C ILE A 33 -3.77 -9.08 -7.51
N GLY A 34 -2.94 -8.27 -8.17
CA GLY A 34 -1.48 -8.41 -8.11
C GLY A 34 -0.85 -7.62 -6.97
N CYS A 35 0.23 -8.14 -6.42
CA CYS A 35 1.02 -7.47 -5.40
C CYS A 35 2.51 -7.81 -5.52
N SER A 36 3.37 -7.04 -4.84
CA SER A 36 4.81 -7.32 -4.77
C SER A 36 5.09 -8.37 -3.71
N GLY A 37 5.53 -9.56 -4.10
CA GLY A 37 5.97 -10.63 -3.20
C GLY A 37 4.84 -11.34 -2.44
N THR A 38 5.24 -12.33 -1.64
CA THR A 38 4.38 -13.08 -0.73
C THR A 38 4.73 -12.76 0.72
N GLY A 39 3.76 -12.80 1.63
CA GLY A 39 3.98 -12.66 3.08
C GLY A 39 4.45 -11.26 3.52
N ASN A 40 4.17 -10.23 2.74
CA ASN A 40 4.44 -8.84 3.06
C ASN A 40 3.15 -8.01 3.12
N SER A 41 3.26 -6.72 3.45
CA SER A 41 2.08 -5.84 3.59
C SER A 41 1.27 -5.70 2.31
N ALA A 42 1.89 -5.72 1.12
CA ALA A 42 1.15 -5.63 -0.14
C ALA A 42 0.31 -6.89 -0.40
N TYR A 43 0.84 -8.07 -0.06
CA TYR A 43 0.11 -9.33 -0.14
C TYR A 43 -1.07 -9.35 0.85
N ALA A 44 -0.81 -8.94 2.11
CA ALA A 44 -1.86 -8.84 3.13
C ALA A 44 -2.97 -7.86 2.73
N THR A 45 -2.60 -6.73 2.11
CA THR A 45 -3.57 -5.75 1.58
C THR A 45 -4.44 -6.36 0.47
N ALA A 46 -3.85 -7.14 -0.44
CA ALA A 46 -4.58 -7.81 -1.51
C ALA A 46 -5.58 -8.85 -0.95
N GLU A 47 -5.14 -9.69 0.01
CA GLU A 47 -6.03 -10.64 0.68
C GLU A 47 -7.17 -9.94 1.43
N GLU A 48 -6.86 -8.87 2.16
CA GLU A 48 -7.86 -8.10 2.90
C GLU A 48 -8.89 -7.44 1.98
N PHE A 49 -8.46 -6.94 0.82
CA PHE A 49 -9.39 -6.41 -0.18
C PHE A 49 -10.40 -7.48 -0.63
N LEU A 50 -9.92 -8.66 -1.01
CA LEU A 50 -10.81 -9.77 -1.43
C LEU A 50 -11.75 -10.20 -0.30
N GLU A 51 -11.23 -10.36 0.92
CA GLU A 51 -11.99 -10.75 2.09
C GLU A 51 -13.12 -9.76 2.41
N LYS A 52 -12.77 -8.47 2.55
CA LYS A 52 -13.72 -7.43 2.94
C LYS A 52 -14.76 -7.13 1.86
N THR A 53 -14.38 -7.19 0.60
CA THR A 53 -15.31 -6.99 -0.51
C THR A 53 -16.16 -8.22 -0.82
N GLY A 54 -15.79 -9.40 -0.34
CA GLY A 54 -16.46 -10.66 -0.61
C GLY A 54 -16.27 -11.15 -2.06
N ILE A 55 -15.17 -10.76 -2.71
CA ILE A 55 -14.80 -11.23 -4.04
C ILE A 55 -14.10 -12.58 -3.91
N GLU A 56 -14.61 -13.60 -4.59
CA GLU A 56 -13.89 -14.86 -4.82
C GLU A 56 -12.85 -14.66 -5.92
N GLY A 57 -11.65 -14.20 -5.53
CA GLY A 57 -10.56 -13.83 -6.43
C GLY A 57 -9.23 -14.50 -6.06
N ASN A 58 -8.18 -14.18 -6.80
CA ASN A 58 -6.86 -14.72 -6.61
C ASN A 58 -5.86 -13.59 -6.33
N VAL A 59 -5.01 -13.76 -5.32
CA VAL A 59 -3.84 -12.91 -5.12
C VAL A 59 -2.68 -13.45 -5.96
N VAL A 60 -2.11 -12.60 -6.81
CA VAL A 60 -1.02 -12.94 -7.73
C VAL A 60 0.24 -12.21 -7.31
N PRO A 61 1.20 -12.88 -6.63
CA PRO A 61 2.45 -12.25 -6.23
C PRO A 61 3.43 -12.14 -7.42
N PHE A 62 4.10 -11.01 -7.52
CA PHE A 62 5.18 -10.72 -8.46
C PHE A 62 6.48 -10.46 -7.71
N ASP A 63 7.64 -10.52 -8.37
CA ASP A 63 8.94 -10.26 -7.72
C ASP A 63 9.09 -8.80 -7.24
N GLY A 64 8.30 -7.87 -7.82
CA GLY A 64 8.31 -6.47 -7.41
C GLY A 64 7.07 -5.68 -7.84
N SER A 65 6.92 -4.47 -7.29
CA SER A 65 5.80 -3.57 -7.62
C SER A 65 5.78 -3.16 -9.10
N SER A 66 6.94 -3.01 -9.71
CA SER A 66 7.07 -2.69 -11.14
C SER A 66 6.51 -3.77 -12.05
N GLU A 67 6.70 -5.05 -11.71
CA GLU A 67 6.15 -6.17 -12.46
C GLU A 67 4.65 -6.27 -12.30
N ALA A 68 4.13 -6.13 -11.07
CA ALA A 68 2.69 -6.07 -10.82
C ALA A 68 2.02 -4.90 -11.58
N LYS A 69 2.69 -3.72 -11.62
CA LYS A 69 2.25 -2.58 -12.42
C LYS A 69 2.21 -2.92 -13.92
N SER A 70 3.26 -3.52 -14.43
CA SER A 70 3.30 -3.93 -15.85
C SER A 70 2.22 -4.94 -16.19
N ALA A 71 1.93 -5.87 -15.29
CA ALA A 71 0.89 -6.87 -15.47
C ALA A 71 -0.52 -6.24 -15.53
N VAL A 72 -0.82 -5.27 -14.65
CA VAL A 72 -2.13 -4.59 -14.69
C VAL A 72 -2.27 -3.70 -15.91
N LEU A 73 -1.21 -3.00 -16.32
CA LEU A 73 -1.22 -2.20 -17.56
C LEU A 73 -1.39 -3.05 -18.81
N GLY A 74 -0.85 -4.27 -18.80
CA GLY A 74 -1.00 -5.27 -19.87
C GLY A 74 -2.32 -6.04 -19.86
N GLY A 75 -3.19 -5.83 -18.86
CA GLY A 75 -4.46 -6.54 -18.71
C GLY A 75 -4.31 -8.04 -18.34
N HIS A 76 -3.16 -8.41 -17.76
CA HIS A 76 -2.90 -9.76 -17.26
C HIS A 76 -3.49 -10.02 -15.86
N ILE A 77 -3.73 -8.95 -15.12
CA ILE A 77 -4.44 -8.92 -13.84
C ILE A 77 -5.44 -7.76 -13.85
N ASP A 78 -6.43 -7.82 -12.99
CA ASP A 78 -7.53 -6.86 -12.95
C ASP A 78 -7.17 -5.60 -12.13
N VAL A 79 -6.54 -5.82 -10.97
CA VAL A 79 -6.12 -4.77 -10.03
C VAL A 79 -4.70 -5.05 -9.55
N ALA A 80 -3.93 -4.01 -9.25
CA ALA A 80 -2.64 -4.13 -8.58
C ALA A 80 -2.63 -3.30 -7.29
N VAL A 81 -2.03 -3.86 -6.22
CA VAL A 81 -1.72 -3.14 -4.99
C VAL A 81 -0.39 -2.41 -5.19
N GLN A 82 -0.42 -1.08 -5.11
CA GLN A 82 0.71 -0.21 -5.37
C GLN A 82 0.87 0.84 -4.24
N SER A 83 1.92 1.64 -4.30
CA SER A 83 2.06 2.91 -3.57
C SER A 83 2.05 4.08 -4.55
N LEU A 84 1.89 5.32 -4.08
CA LEU A 84 1.91 6.47 -4.97
C LEU A 84 3.25 6.60 -5.71
N SER A 85 4.36 6.33 -5.03
CA SER A 85 5.70 6.34 -5.64
C SER A 85 5.86 5.31 -6.76
N ASP A 86 5.16 4.17 -6.69
CA ASP A 86 5.22 3.14 -7.74
C ASP A 86 4.54 3.59 -9.04
N VAL A 87 3.49 4.43 -8.94
CA VAL A 87 2.67 4.84 -10.08
C VAL A 87 2.90 6.30 -10.51
N SER A 88 3.63 7.10 -9.74
CA SER A 88 3.84 8.54 -9.99
C SER A 88 4.30 8.87 -11.41
N SER A 89 5.16 8.04 -12.00
CA SER A 89 5.66 8.21 -13.37
C SER A 89 4.68 7.76 -14.47
N SER A 90 3.59 7.09 -14.10
CA SER A 90 2.61 6.50 -15.04
C SER A 90 1.15 6.81 -14.66
N MET A 91 0.91 7.94 -14.00
CA MET A 91 -0.42 8.35 -13.54
C MET A 91 -1.47 8.45 -14.66
N ASN A 92 -1.05 8.74 -15.89
CA ASN A 92 -1.90 8.80 -17.06
C ASN A 92 -2.23 7.42 -17.68
N GLU A 93 -1.57 6.35 -17.19
CA GLU A 93 -1.76 4.98 -17.68
C GLU A 93 -2.59 4.12 -16.71
N VAL A 94 -2.72 4.58 -15.46
CA VAL A 94 -3.46 3.89 -14.42
C VAL A 94 -4.70 4.69 -13.98
N THR A 95 -5.72 3.99 -13.52
CA THR A 95 -6.81 4.54 -12.72
C THR A 95 -6.61 4.07 -11.27
N ILE A 96 -6.54 5.00 -10.34
CA ILE A 96 -6.54 4.67 -8.91
C ILE A 96 -8.00 4.51 -8.50
N LEU A 97 -8.38 3.27 -8.17
CA LEU A 97 -9.76 2.92 -7.82
C LEU A 97 -10.11 3.35 -6.41
N ALA A 98 -9.23 3.09 -5.46
CA ALA A 98 -9.39 3.43 -4.05
C ALA A 98 -8.03 3.47 -3.34
N THR A 99 -8.02 4.06 -2.14
CA THR A 99 -6.90 3.99 -1.19
C THR A 99 -7.25 3.08 -0.02
N GLY A 100 -6.23 2.43 0.55
CA GLY A 100 -6.38 1.50 1.68
C GLY A 100 -6.26 2.15 3.06
N GLY A 101 -6.25 3.47 3.15
CA GLY A 101 -6.17 4.19 4.43
C GLY A 101 -7.54 4.35 5.11
N GLU A 102 -7.51 4.83 6.34
CA GLU A 102 -8.72 5.13 7.12
C GLU A 102 -9.45 6.38 6.60
N GLU A 103 -8.69 7.31 6.01
CA GLU A 103 -9.17 8.55 5.41
C GLU A 103 -8.63 8.69 3.99
N ARG A 104 -9.25 9.57 3.18
CA ARG A 104 -8.75 9.89 1.83
C ARG A 104 -7.30 10.34 1.87
N PHE A 105 -6.53 9.86 0.94
CA PHE A 105 -5.12 10.21 0.84
C PHE A 105 -4.96 11.66 0.35
N SER A 106 -4.24 12.49 1.11
CA SER A 106 -4.08 13.92 0.81
C SER A 106 -3.46 14.21 -0.57
N LYS A 107 -2.69 13.26 -1.11
CA LYS A 107 -2.09 13.36 -2.45
C LYS A 107 -3.05 12.98 -3.58
N THR A 108 -4.14 12.30 -3.26
CA THR A 108 -5.18 11.90 -4.22
C THR A 108 -6.58 12.16 -3.60
N PRO A 109 -6.92 13.43 -3.31
CA PRO A 109 -8.13 13.76 -2.51
C PRO A 109 -9.44 13.39 -3.21
N ASP A 110 -9.42 13.25 -4.52
CA ASP A 110 -10.59 12.86 -5.32
C ASP A 110 -10.81 11.34 -5.35
N VAL A 111 -9.81 10.55 -4.91
CA VAL A 111 -9.90 9.09 -4.86
C VAL A 111 -10.53 8.66 -3.53
N PRO A 112 -11.57 7.81 -3.55
CA PRO A 112 -12.19 7.33 -2.32
C PRO A 112 -11.22 6.43 -1.53
N CYS A 113 -11.37 6.41 -0.19
CA CYS A 113 -10.74 5.37 0.63
C CYS A 113 -11.73 4.22 0.86
N MET A 114 -11.20 3.01 1.04
CA MET A 114 -12.03 1.82 1.26
C MET A 114 -12.92 1.95 2.49
N THR A 115 -12.45 2.65 3.52
CA THR A 115 -13.19 2.87 4.78
C THR A 115 -14.47 3.67 4.55
N GLU A 116 -14.45 4.75 3.75
CA GLU A 116 -15.66 5.54 3.46
C GLU A 116 -16.69 4.78 2.62
N LEU A 117 -16.26 3.74 1.90
CA LEU A 117 -17.11 2.85 1.11
C LEU A 117 -17.69 1.68 1.92
N GLY A 118 -17.43 1.65 3.23
CA GLY A 118 -17.92 0.61 4.13
C GLY A 118 -17.01 -0.62 4.25
N PHE A 119 -15.79 -0.55 3.73
CA PHE A 119 -14.76 -1.58 3.82
C PHE A 119 -13.57 -1.05 4.65
N PRO A 120 -13.67 -1.00 6.00
CA PRO A 120 -12.64 -0.38 6.82
C PRO A 120 -11.29 -1.09 6.66
N MET A 121 -10.29 -0.33 6.23
CA MET A 121 -8.90 -0.75 6.04
C MET A 121 -7.95 0.32 6.60
N ALA A 122 -6.79 -0.13 7.10
CA ALA A 122 -5.73 0.75 7.62
C ALA A 122 -4.38 0.28 7.05
N GLN A 123 -4.25 0.33 5.72
CA GLN A 123 -3.11 -0.21 4.99
C GLN A 123 -2.14 0.89 4.57
N TYR A 124 -0.98 0.92 5.21
CA TYR A 124 0.05 1.91 5.00
C TYR A 124 1.38 1.28 4.55
N VAL A 125 2.26 2.13 4.04
CA VAL A 125 3.64 1.79 3.71
C VAL A 125 4.55 2.59 4.63
N THR A 126 5.13 1.93 5.61
CA THR A 126 6.15 2.50 6.49
C THR A 126 7.53 2.13 5.98
N ARG A 127 8.45 3.08 5.95
CA ARG A 127 9.86 2.89 5.60
C ARG A 127 10.72 3.33 6.77
N GLY A 128 11.71 2.52 7.14
CA GLY A 128 12.53 2.83 8.30
C GLY A 128 13.89 2.16 8.27
N TYR A 129 14.69 2.46 9.28
CA TYR A 129 15.97 1.85 9.54
C TYR A 129 15.89 0.99 10.79
N ALA A 130 16.53 -0.17 10.76
CA ALA A 130 16.58 -1.06 11.92
C ALA A 130 18.04 -1.26 12.37
N PHE A 131 18.23 -1.34 13.66
CA PHE A 131 19.51 -1.67 14.27
C PHE A 131 19.51 -3.12 14.76
N LYS A 132 20.71 -3.70 14.83
CA LYS A 132 20.88 -5.03 15.43
C LYS A 132 20.45 -4.98 16.91
N ALA A 133 19.80 -6.03 17.37
CA ALA A 133 19.43 -6.17 18.79
C ALA A 133 20.66 -6.00 19.70
N GLY A 134 20.52 -5.21 20.75
CA GLY A 134 21.59 -4.88 21.69
C GLY A 134 22.48 -3.70 21.27
N THR A 135 22.12 -2.95 20.21
CA THR A 135 22.77 -1.66 19.91
C THR A 135 22.51 -0.68 21.04
N ASP A 136 23.55 0.08 21.41
CA ASP A 136 23.49 1.10 22.47
C ASP A 136 22.38 2.11 22.17
N SER A 137 21.56 2.41 23.19
CA SER A 137 20.45 3.35 23.07
C SER A 137 20.88 4.75 22.65
N ALA A 138 22.08 5.20 23.06
CA ALA A 138 22.61 6.50 22.65
C ALA A 138 22.83 6.57 21.12
N ILE A 139 23.21 5.46 20.49
CA ILE A 139 23.37 5.37 19.03
C ILE A 139 21.99 5.43 18.36
N ILE A 140 21.02 4.69 18.90
CA ILE A 140 19.65 4.65 18.36
C ILE A 140 19.01 6.04 18.44
N ASN A 141 19.10 6.68 19.61
CA ASN A 141 18.58 8.04 19.83
C ASN A 141 19.23 9.05 18.86
N TYR A 142 20.55 9.02 18.74
CA TYR A 142 21.26 9.90 17.81
C TYR A 142 20.74 9.78 16.38
N TRP A 143 20.58 8.56 15.89
CA TRP A 143 20.07 8.36 14.54
C TRP A 143 18.58 8.73 14.39
N SER A 144 17.77 8.44 15.41
CA SER A 144 16.38 8.87 15.44
C SER A 144 16.27 10.39 15.31
N ASP A 145 17.01 11.14 16.13
CA ASP A 145 17.03 12.60 16.08
C ASP A 145 17.50 13.12 14.71
N LYS A 146 18.56 12.52 14.15
CA LYS A 146 19.10 12.93 12.84
C LYS A 146 18.13 12.63 11.68
N ILE A 147 17.40 11.55 11.75
CA ILE A 147 16.32 11.24 10.77
C ILE A 147 15.21 12.28 10.92
N GLY A 148 14.82 12.65 12.14
CA GLY A 148 13.84 13.71 12.39
C GLY A 148 14.27 15.04 11.76
N GLU A 149 15.53 15.48 12.01
CA GLU A 149 16.08 16.68 11.37
C GLU A 149 16.03 16.64 9.83
N VAL A 150 16.30 15.47 9.23
CA VAL A 150 16.18 15.29 7.76
C VAL A 150 14.72 15.39 7.31
N CYS A 151 13.80 14.80 8.06
CA CYS A 151 12.37 14.85 7.75
C CYS A 151 11.76 16.26 7.86
N GLU A 152 12.44 17.20 8.52
CA GLU A 152 12.06 18.61 8.59
C GLU A 152 12.79 19.48 7.54
N ASN A 153 13.76 18.92 6.81
CA ASN A 153 14.55 19.66 5.84
C ASN A 153 13.73 19.98 4.58
N GLU A 154 13.60 21.25 4.23
CA GLU A 154 12.79 21.72 3.10
C GLU A 154 13.21 21.12 1.74
N ALA A 155 14.52 20.95 1.51
CA ALA A 155 15.00 20.37 0.25
C ALA A 155 14.66 18.90 0.15
N PHE A 156 14.77 18.16 1.25
CA PHE A 156 14.36 16.74 1.34
C PHE A 156 12.84 16.59 1.14
N LEU A 157 12.04 17.41 1.83
CA LEU A 157 10.57 17.37 1.71
C LEU A 157 10.12 17.67 0.28
N LYS A 158 10.75 18.66 -0.38
CA LYS A 158 10.46 18.98 -1.78
C LYS A 158 10.80 17.83 -2.73
N GLU A 159 11.92 17.17 -2.54
CA GLU A 159 12.30 16.02 -3.35
C GLU A 159 11.36 14.83 -3.10
N ALA A 160 11.08 14.52 -1.85
CA ALA A 160 10.12 13.48 -1.48
C ALA A 160 8.74 13.72 -2.09
N ASP A 161 8.25 14.97 -2.03
CA ASP A 161 6.97 15.37 -2.64
C ASP A 161 6.96 15.14 -4.16
N SER A 162 8.05 15.46 -4.85
CA SER A 162 8.19 15.24 -6.30
C SER A 162 8.17 13.76 -6.69
N LEU A 163 8.52 12.87 -5.77
CA LEU A 163 8.51 11.42 -5.92
C LEU A 163 7.20 10.77 -5.45
N GLY A 164 6.24 11.57 -4.98
CA GLY A 164 4.98 11.07 -4.40
C GLY A 164 5.16 10.37 -3.05
N LEU A 165 6.20 10.73 -2.29
CA LEU A 165 6.51 10.18 -0.98
C LEU A 165 6.04 11.15 0.12
N PRO A 166 4.89 10.94 0.76
CA PRO A 166 4.51 11.71 1.93
C PRO A 166 5.42 11.36 3.10
N ILE A 167 5.96 12.37 3.75
CA ILE A 167 6.84 12.17 4.90
C ILE A 167 6.04 12.41 6.17
N VAL A 168 5.96 11.37 6.99
CA VAL A 168 5.45 11.41 8.37
C VAL A 168 6.54 10.77 9.23
N TYR A 169 7.22 11.58 10.03
CA TYR A 169 8.29 11.09 10.90
C TYR A 169 7.68 10.38 12.12
N MET A 170 8.27 9.24 12.45
CA MET A 170 8.11 8.55 13.73
C MET A 170 9.48 8.41 14.36
N ASN A 171 9.61 8.78 15.64
CA ASN A 171 10.82 8.51 16.41
C ASN A 171 10.98 6.99 16.65
N HIS A 172 12.11 6.57 17.22
CA HIS A 172 12.39 5.14 17.37
C HIS A 172 11.41 4.41 18.31
N GLU A 173 10.83 5.09 19.31
CA GLU A 173 9.88 4.49 20.25
C GLU A 173 8.52 4.30 19.56
N GLU A 174 8.05 5.32 18.83
CA GLU A 174 6.84 5.28 18.03
C GLU A 174 6.94 4.22 16.92
N ALA A 175 8.06 4.19 16.19
CA ALA A 175 8.29 3.20 15.13
C ALA A 175 8.38 1.77 15.68
N GLN A 176 8.91 1.58 16.89
CA GLN A 176 8.96 0.27 17.55
C GLN A 176 7.57 -0.20 17.98
N GLU A 177 6.70 0.70 18.44
CA GLU A 177 5.34 0.35 18.83
C GLU A 177 4.47 0.06 17.61
N ASP A 178 4.61 0.86 16.55
CA ASP A 178 3.97 0.62 15.25
C ASP A 178 4.34 -0.77 14.70
N ALA A 179 5.62 -1.09 14.66
CA ALA A 179 6.11 -2.39 14.20
C ALA A 179 5.60 -3.57 15.06
N LYS A 180 5.44 -3.41 16.38
CA LYS A 180 4.85 -4.45 17.24
C LYS A 180 3.38 -4.66 16.94
N THR A 181 2.63 -3.57 16.75
CA THR A 181 1.21 -3.62 16.43
C THR A 181 0.98 -4.29 15.08
N GLU A 182 1.77 -3.91 14.07
CA GLU A 182 1.75 -4.53 12.75
C GLU A 182 2.08 -6.03 12.83
N MET A 183 3.15 -6.39 13.55
CA MET A 183 3.56 -7.79 13.73
C MET A 183 2.47 -8.62 14.41
N ALA A 184 1.81 -8.09 15.46
CA ALA A 184 0.72 -8.78 16.13
C ALA A 184 -0.46 -9.04 15.17
N THR A 185 -0.83 -8.05 14.36
CA THR A 185 -1.87 -8.16 13.32
C THR A 185 -1.52 -9.25 12.29
N TYR A 186 -0.27 -9.28 11.84
CA TYR A 186 0.18 -10.31 10.88
C TYR A 186 0.26 -11.70 11.51
N GLN A 187 0.67 -11.82 12.77
CA GLN A 187 0.69 -13.09 13.49
C GLN A 187 -0.73 -13.64 13.68
N GLU A 188 -1.69 -12.80 14.01
CA GLU A 188 -3.10 -13.20 14.11
C GLU A 188 -3.65 -13.65 12.75
N LYS A 189 -3.32 -12.95 11.68
CA LYS A 189 -3.86 -13.19 10.34
C LYS A 189 -3.17 -14.35 9.60
N PHE A 190 -1.88 -14.59 9.84
CA PHE A 190 -1.04 -15.49 9.05
C PHE A 190 -0.19 -16.47 9.89
N GLY A 191 -0.20 -16.37 11.22
CA GLY A 191 0.73 -17.09 12.10
C GLY A 191 0.58 -18.63 12.13
N ASP A 192 -0.54 -19.15 11.65
CA ASP A 192 -0.85 -20.57 11.60
C ASP A 192 -0.80 -21.16 10.16
N LYS A 193 -0.20 -20.43 9.19
CA LYS A 193 -0.10 -20.86 7.80
C LYS A 193 1.32 -21.24 7.38
#